data_1a5284bd64e60fcac3a537409c6f98be
#
_entry.id   1a5284bd64e60fcac3a537409c6f98be
#
_cell.length_a   1.000
_cell.length_b   1.000
_cell.length_c   1.000
_cell.angle_alpha   90.00
_cell.angle_beta   90.00
_cell.angle_gamma   90.00
#
_symmetry.space_group_name_H-M   'P 1'
#
loop_
_entity.id
_entity.type
_entity.pdbx_description
1 polymer ?
#
loop_
_entity_poly.entity_id
_entity_poly.type
_entity_poly.pdbx_seq_one_letter_code
_entity_poly.pdbx_strand_id
1 'polypeptide(L)'
;MKKLSELAQGARFLYGGVEWVKLEDIGAGTLCLAAEPVFLRAFDEENCNDWRKSSLRRELNGAFLDALVAEGADRAAFLDWESDLTADDGMTDYGTAVDKIALRSDALCRKYRDITPPVDAWCWNLTPWTCDPEYNAYVRYVSSSGALNRNYAYRGYRGVRPLCYPKSAILVSIPGEGADDVEQDARHEEMKQEAAEAVLSVLNDYPSRLWGDALGVAVAALFQSKQDAEEIAQEEADKKAVEG
;
A
#
# COMPACT_ATOMS: atom_id res chain seq x y z
N MET A 1 -17.54 -8.62 13.40
CA MET A 1 -17.15 -8.99 12.01
C MET A 1 -18.36 -9.05 11.09
N LYS A 2 -18.27 -8.51 9.87
CA LYS A 2 -19.33 -8.54 8.84
C LYS A 2 -18.78 -9.16 7.56
N LYS A 3 -19.65 -9.65 6.68
CA LYS A 3 -19.18 -10.03 5.34
C LYS A 3 -18.85 -8.79 4.53
N LEU A 4 -17.80 -8.85 3.74
CA LEU A 4 -17.39 -7.73 2.88
C LEU A 4 -18.51 -7.30 1.92
N SER A 5 -19.31 -8.24 1.41
CA SER A 5 -20.48 -7.97 0.58
C SER A 5 -21.58 -7.14 1.27
N GLU A 6 -21.65 -7.17 2.60
CA GLU A 6 -22.68 -6.45 3.39
C GLU A 6 -22.31 -4.98 3.63
N LEU A 7 -21.06 -4.60 3.34
CA LEU A 7 -20.61 -3.21 3.50
C LEU A 7 -21.10 -2.34 2.34
N ALA A 8 -21.37 -1.08 2.63
CA ALA A 8 -21.65 -0.10 1.60
C ALA A 8 -20.39 0.24 0.79
N GLN A 9 -20.56 0.70 -0.45
CA GLN A 9 -19.50 1.28 -1.24
C GLN A 9 -18.88 2.49 -0.50
N GLY A 10 -17.57 2.62 -0.47
CA GLY A 10 -16.84 3.63 0.29
C GLY A 10 -16.62 3.29 1.77
N ALA A 11 -17.23 2.22 2.29
CA ALA A 11 -17.00 1.79 3.68
C ALA A 11 -15.55 1.34 3.88
N ARG A 12 -15.01 1.68 5.06
CA ARG A 12 -13.69 1.23 5.52
C ARG A 12 -13.80 -0.04 6.33
N PHE A 13 -12.81 -0.91 6.23
CA PHE A 13 -12.75 -2.17 6.94
C PHE A 13 -11.30 -2.63 7.12
N LEU A 14 -11.04 -3.48 8.12
CA LEU A 14 -9.74 -4.06 8.41
C LEU A 14 -9.69 -5.51 7.90
N TYR A 15 -8.62 -5.85 7.18
CA TYR A 15 -8.33 -7.21 6.74
C TYR A 15 -6.83 -7.39 6.50
N GLY A 16 -6.21 -8.39 7.13
CA GLY A 16 -4.78 -8.64 7.03
C GLY A 16 -3.93 -7.47 7.55
N GLY A 17 -4.30 -6.86 8.68
CA GLY A 17 -3.57 -5.74 9.29
C GLY A 17 -3.66 -4.40 8.52
N VAL A 18 -4.38 -4.36 7.39
CA VAL A 18 -4.51 -3.15 6.57
C VAL A 18 -5.96 -2.66 6.58
N GLU A 19 -6.13 -1.34 6.66
CA GLU A 19 -7.42 -0.69 6.44
C GLU A 19 -7.67 -0.52 4.94
N TRP A 20 -8.82 -0.98 4.49
CA TRP A 20 -9.24 -0.95 3.09
C TRP A 20 -10.51 -0.11 2.91
N VAL A 21 -10.67 0.46 1.73
CA VAL A 21 -11.92 1.08 1.26
C VAL A 21 -12.58 0.13 0.26
N LYS A 22 -13.84 -0.23 0.49
CA LYS A 22 -14.64 -0.98 -0.47
C LYS A 22 -14.96 -0.12 -1.69
N LEU A 23 -14.55 -0.54 -2.88
CA LEU A 23 -14.83 0.18 -4.12
C LEU A 23 -16.11 -0.33 -4.80
N GLU A 24 -16.15 -1.60 -5.17
CA GLU A 24 -17.27 -2.15 -5.93
C GLU A 24 -17.30 -3.68 -5.83
N ASP A 25 -18.48 -4.27 -5.74
CA ASP A 25 -18.67 -5.72 -5.89
C ASP A 25 -18.71 -6.08 -7.38
N ILE A 26 -17.83 -7.00 -7.81
CA ILE A 26 -17.66 -7.42 -9.20
C ILE A 26 -17.65 -8.95 -9.24
N GLY A 27 -18.71 -9.57 -9.74
CA GLY A 27 -18.78 -11.03 -9.82
C GLY A 27 -18.63 -11.71 -8.45
N ALA A 28 -17.60 -12.53 -8.28
CA ALA A 28 -17.34 -13.29 -7.05
C ALA A 28 -16.55 -12.52 -5.98
N GLY A 29 -16.03 -11.36 -6.32
CA GLY A 29 -15.15 -10.56 -5.46
C GLY A 29 -15.58 -9.12 -5.32
N THR A 30 -14.86 -8.43 -4.46
CA THR A 30 -15.04 -7.00 -4.17
C THR A 30 -13.72 -6.29 -4.42
N LEU A 31 -13.73 -5.28 -5.28
CA LEU A 31 -12.56 -4.45 -5.52
C LEU A 31 -12.35 -3.51 -4.32
N CYS A 32 -11.13 -3.48 -3.79
CA CYS A 32 -10.75 -2.72 -2.61
C CYS A 32 -9.44 -1.97 -2.82
N LEU A 33 -9.33 -0.79 -2.23
CA LEU A 33 -8.11 0.02 -2.23
C LEU A 33 -7.68 0.25 -0.78
N ALA A 34 -6.38 0.17 -0.49
CA ALA A 34 -5.87 0.56 0.82
C ALA A 34 -6.30 1.98 1.16
N ALA A 35 -6.81 2.22 2.37
CA ALA A 35 -7.31 3.53 2.79
C ALA A 35 -6.20 4.57 2.79
N GLU A 36 -5.02 4.17 3.28
CA GLU A 36 -3.81 4.99 3.35
C GLU A 36 -2.65 4.32 2.62
N PRO A 37 -1.55 5.03 2.31
CA PRO A 37 -0.33 4.40 1.82
C PRO A 37 0.25 3.46 2.86
N VAL A 38 0.55 2.22 2.47
CA VAL A 38 1.10 1.20 3.38
C VAL A 38 2.61 1.34 3.58
N PHE A 39 3.32 1.91 2.61
CA PHE A 39 4.75 2.27 2.67
C PHE A 39 5.11 3.24 1.54
N LEU A 40 6.36 3.71 1.54
CA LEU A 40 6.96 4.51 0.46
C LEU A 40 7.92 3.63 -0.34
N ARG A 41 7.82 3.65 -1.69
CA ARG A 41 8.68 2.84 -2.58
C ARG A 41 8.84 3.47 -3.96
N ALA A 42 9.92 3.12 -4.65
CA ALA A 42 10.00 3.28 -6.10
C ALA A 42 8.96 2.41 -6.79
N PHE A 43 8.41 2.86 -7.90
CA PHE A 43 7.60 2.01 -8.77
C PHE A 43 8.47 0.90 -9.38
N ASP A 44 9.67 1.28 -9.82
CA ASP A 44 10.68 0.36 -10.31
C ASP A 44 12.09 0.93 -10.09
N GLU A 45 12.97 0.12 -9.50
CA GLU A 45 14.35 0.51 -9.17
C GLU A 45 15.21 0.75 -10.42
N GLU A 46 14.90 0.08 -11.52
CA GLU A 46 15.56 0.24 -12.82
C GLU A 46 14.92 1.35 -13.68
N ASN A 47 14.01 2.13 -13.13
CA ASN A 47 13.35 3.27 -13.76
C ASN A 47 12.52 2.90 -15.01
N CYS A 48 11.86 1.74 -15.00
CA CYS A 48 10.95 1.27 -16.02
C CYS A 48 9.49 1.47 -15.60
N ASN A 49 8.65 1.98 -16.49
CA ASN A 49 7.22 2.19 -16.22
C ASN A 49 6.33 1.00 -16.59
N ASP A 50 6.91 -0.09 -17.08
CA ASP A 50 6.19 -1.33 -17.40
C ASP A 50 5.88 -2.10 -16.10
N TRP A 51 4.63 -2.05 -15.65
CA TRP A 51 4.17 -2.75 -14.45
C TRP A 51 4.56 -4.23 -14.41
N ARG A 52 4.57 -4.90 -15.55
CA ARG A 52 4.90 -6.33 -15.64
C ARG A 52 6.34 -6.64 -15.16
N LYS A 53 7.25 -5.65 -15.25
CA LYS A 53 8.66 -5.74 -14.87
C LYS A 53 8.96 -5.09 -13.52
N SER A 54 8.05 -4.26 -13.02
CA SER A 54 8.21 -3.42 -11.84
C SER A 54 8.69 -4.20 -10.61
N SER A 55 9.67 -3.66 -9.91
CA SER A 55 10.12 -4.16 -8.60
C SER A 55 9.00 -4.07 -7.57
N LEU A 56 8.18 -3.01 -7.61
CA LEU A 56 7.03 -2.83 -6.73
C LEU A 56 5.97 -3.93 -6.95
N ARG A 57 5.71 -4.35 -8.20
CA ARG A 57 4.79 -5.47 -8.47
C ARG A 57 5.26 -6.75 -7.79
N ARG A 58 6.56 -7.05 -7.87
CA ARG A 58 7.12 -8.23 -7.21
C ARG A 58 6.98 -8.16 -5.69
N GLU A 59 7.24 -6.98 -5.10
CA GLU A 59 7.09 -6.76 -3.67
C GLU A 59 5.63 -6.92 -3.21
N LEU A 60 4.68 -6.33 -3.93
CA LEU A 60 3.25 -6.42 -3.58
C LEU A 60 2.71 -7.85 -3.65
N ASN A 61 3.11 -8.63 -4.66
CA ASN A 61 2.65 -10.01 -4.83
C ASN A 61 3.54 -11.05 -4.11
N GLY A 62 4.62 -10.62 -3.47
CA GLY A 62 5.51 -11.40 -2.60
C GLY A 62 5.38 -10.98 -1.14
N ALA A 63 6.37 -10.25 -0.65
CA ALA A 63 6.52 -9.90 0.77
C ALA A 63 5.29 -9.19 1.37
N PHE A 64 4.65 -8.27 0.64
CA PHE A 64 3.46 -7.59 1.14
C PHE A 64 2.26 -8.55 1.27
N LEU A 65 2.01 -9.39 0.25
CA LEU A 65 0.95 -10.40 0.35
C LEU A 65 1.23 -11.42 1.46
N ASP A 66 2.50 -11.78 1.68
CA ASP A 66 2.92 -12.65 2.79
C ASP A 66 2.64 -11.99 4.14
N ALA A 67 2.90 -10.69 4.27
CA ALA A 67 2.59 -9.92 5.48
C ALA A 67 1.07 -9.86 5.75
N LEU A 68 0.22 -9.65 4.74
CA LEU A 68 -1.23 -9.71 4.93
C LEU A 68 -1.69 -11.06 5.47
N VAL A 69 -1.06 -12.15 5.00
CA VAL A 69 -1.37 -13.52 5.46
C VAL A 69 -0.90 -13.74 6.90
N ALA A 70 0.26 -13.23 7.27
CA ALA A 70 0.78 -13.28 8.64
C ALA A 70 -0.16 -12.54 9.63
N GLU A 71 -0.79 -11.45 9.17
CA GLU A 71 -1.81 -10.70 9.92
C GLU A 71 -3.22 -11.30 9.79
N GLY A 72 -3.34 -12.58 9.40
CA GLY A 72 -4.58 -13.36 9.44
C GLY A 72 -5.45 -13.30 8.17
N ALA A 73 -4.98 -12.71 7.07
CA ALA A 73 -5.72 -12.80 5.81
C ALA A 73 -5.58 -14.20 5.19
N ASP A 74 -6.65 -14.71 4.58
CA ASP A 74 -6.59 -15.93 3.78
C ASP A 74 -6.04 -15.61 2.37
N ARG A 75 -4.86 -16.15 2.03
CA ARG A 75 -4.27 -16.00 0.70
C ARG A 75 -5.22 -16.43 -0.43
N ALA A 76 -6.00 -17.49 -0.22
CA ALA A 76 -6.95 -18.01 -1.21
C ALA A 76 -8.20 -17.13 -1.37
N ALA A 77 -8.38 -16.16 -0.47
CA ALA A 77 -9.44 -15.17 -0.60
C ALA A 77 -9.10 -14.09 -1.63
N PHE A 78 -7.84 -13.78 -1.88
CA PHE A 78 -7.44 -12.82 -2.90
C PHE A 78 -7.58 -13.46 -4.28
N LEU A 79 -8.57 -13.02 -5.04
CA LEU A 79 -8.81 -13.44 -6.43
C LEU A 79 -7.83 -12.73 -7.37
N ASP A 80 -7.67 -13.27 -8.56
CA ASP A 80 -6.88 -12.65 -9.63
C ASP A 80 -7.61 -11.40 -10.15
N TRP A 81 -6.87 -10.30 -10.24
CA TRP A 81 -7.32 -9.05 -10.82
C TRP A 81 -6.53 -8.78 -12.10
N GLU A 82 -7.22 -8.64 -13.22
CA GLU A 82 -6.62 -8.23 -14.48
C GLU A 82 -6.62 -6.70 -14.59
N SER A 83 -5.42 -6.13 -14.64
CA SER A 83 -5.20 -4.70 -14.83
C SER A 83 -4.93 -4.38 -16.29
N ASP A 84 -5.64 -3.39 -16.82
CA ASP A 84 -5.33 -2.77 -18.11
C ASP A 84 -4.11 -1.85 -17.95
N LEU A 85 -3.08 -2.08 -18.77
CA LEU A 85 -1.83 -1.32 -18.79
C LEU A 85 -1.77 -0.30 -19.94
N THR A 86 -2.91 0.05 -20.52
CA THR A 86 -3.01 1.14 -21.50
C THR A 86 -2.39 2.40 -20.92
N ALA A 87 -1.45 2.99 -21.65
CA ALA A 87 -0.76 4.19 -21.25
C ALA A 87 -1.68 5.44 -21.30
N ASP A 88 -1.27 6.50 -20.63
CA ASP A 88 -2.06 7.75 -20.56
C ASP A 88 -2.23 8.41 -21.95
N ASP A 89 -1.31 8.16 -22.88
CA ASP A 89 -1.38 8.59 -24.27
C ASP A 89 -2.17 7.63 -25.20
N GLY A 90 -2.68 6.53 -24.66
CA GLY A 90 -3.47 5.53 -25.37
C GLY A 90 -2.69 4.39 -26.02
N MET A 91 -1.37 4.33 -25.88
CA MET A 91 -0.57 3.18 -26.34
C MET A 91 -0.90 1.93 -25.52
N THR A 92 -0.98 0.75 -26.19
CA THR A 92 -1.44 -0.51 -25.60
C THR A 92 -0.37 -1.62 -25.57
N ASP A 93 0.87 -1.30 -25.83
CA ASP A 93 1.98 -2.26 -26.01
C ASP A 93 2.26 -3.11 -24.77
N TYR A 94 1.88 -2.64 -23.59
CA TYR A 94 2.05 -3.40 -22.36
C TYR A 94 0.88 -4.37 -22.08
N GLY A 95 -0.23 -4.26 -22.83
CA GLY A 95 -1.38 -5.15 -22.74
C GLY A 95 -2.01 -5.15 -21.34
N THR A 96 -2.05 -6.31 -20.68
CA THR A 96 -2.61 -6.50 -19.33
C THR A 96 -1.63 -7.20 -18.40
N ALA A 97 -1.93 -7.14 -17.10
CA ALA A 97 -1.26 -7.94 -16.07
C ALA A 97 -2.29 -8.52 -15.10
N VAL A 98 -2.05 -9.75 -14.63
CA VAL A 98 -2.89 -10.43 -13.65
C VAL A 98 -2.14 -10.55 -12.34
N ASP A 99 -2.73 -10.06 -11.26
CA ASP A 99 -2.11 -9.98 -9.93
C ASP A 99 -3.13 -10.24 -8.81
N LYS A 100 -2.65 -10.68 -7.64
CA LYS A 100 -3.45 -10.70 -6.40
C LYS A 100 -3.53 -9.30 -5.78
N ILE A 101 -2.41 -8.58 -5.85
CA ILE A 101 -2.28 -7.21 -5.36
C ILE A 101 -1.72 -6.35 -6.49
N ALA A 102 -2.43 -5.29 -6.83
CA ALA A 102 -2.05 -4.34 -7.88
C ALA A 102 -1.98 -2.91 -7.33
N LEU A 103 -1.84 -1.94 -8.21
CA LEU A 103 -2.16 -0.53 -7.97
C LEU A 103 -3.41 -0.16 -8.77
N ARG A 104 -4.09 0.90 -8.36
CA ARG A 104 -5.18 1.46 -9.18
C ARG A 104 -4.62 2.13 -10.45
N SER A 105 -5.34 2.05 -11.56
CA SER A 105 -5.06 2.84 -12.74
C SER A 105 -5.62 4.27 -12.61
N ASP A 106 -5.22 5.18 -13.50
CA ASP A 106 -5.80 6.52 -13.61
C ASP A 106 -7.31 6.46 -13.92
N ALA A 107 -7.75 5.46 -14.68
CA ALA A 107 -9.17 5.22 -14.95
C ALA A 107 -9.95 4.87 -13.67
N LEU A 108 -9.42 3.94 -12.85
CA LEU A 108 -10.01 3.61 -11.56
C LEU A 108 -9.95 4.79 -10.58
N CYS A 109 -8.87 5.57 -10.60
CA CYS A 109 -8.76 6.78 -9.80
C CYS A 109 -9.88 7.79 -10.13
N ARG A 110 -10.18 7.98 -11.40
CA ARG A 110 -11.29 8.85 -11.84
C ARG A 110 -12.65 8.26 -11.49
N LYS A 111 -12.84 6.94 -11.71
CA LYS A 111 -14.11 6.24 -11.44
C LYS A 111 -14.52 6.32 -9.97
N TYR A 112 -13.58 6.14 -9.06
CA TYR A 112 -13.87 6.07 -7.61
C TYR A 112 -13.45 7.32 -6.83
N ARG A 113 -13.28 8.45 -7.51
CA ARG A 113 -12.79 9.70 -6.92
C ARG A 113 -13.59 10.14 -5.69
N ASP A 114 -14.91 10.01 -5.74
CA ASP A 114 -15.82 10.51 -4.69
C ASP A 114 -15.78 9.66 -3.41
N ILE A 115 -15.38 8.40 -3.51
CA ILE A 115 -15.30 7.46 -2.38
C ILE A 115 -13.86 7.16 -1.93
N THR A 116 -12.88 7.65 -2.67
CA THR A 116 -11.46 7.53 -2.34
C THR A 116 -10.81 8.92 -2.28
N PRO A 117 -11.07 9.70 -1.22
CA PRO A 117 -10.51 11.04 -1.09
C PRO A 117 -8.98 11.01 -1.17
N PRO A 118 -8.34 12.12 -1.57
CA PRO A 118 -6.90 12.26 -1.51
C PRO A 118 -6.39 12.01 -0.09
N VAL A 119 -5.23 11.40 0.02
CA VAL A 119 -4.48 11.22 1.25
C VAL A 119 -3.32 12.21 1.30
N ASP A 120 -2.77 12.47 2.48
CA ASP A 120 -1.62 13.39 2.63
C ASP A 120 -0.31 12.74 2.17
N ALA A 121 -0.35 12.22 0.95
CA ALA A 121 0.79 11.60 0.27
C ALA A 121 0.60 11.66 -1.25
N TRP A 122 1.70 11.58 -1.98
CA TRP A 122 1.71 11.41 -3.43
C TRP A 122 1.86 9.94 -3.76
N CYS A 123 0.83 9.30 -4.27
CA CYS A 123 0.75 7.85 -4.42
C CYS A 123 0.86 7.41 -5.88
N TRP A 124 1.64 6.36 -6.14
CA TRP A 124 1.71 5.74 -7.46
C TRP A 124 0.35 5.24 -7.93
N ASN A 125 0.08 5.46 -9.21
CA ASN A 125 -0.91 4.70 -9.97
C ASN A 125 -0.19 3.66 -10.84
N LEU A 126 -0.94 2.72 -11.40
CA LEU A 126 -0.40 1.67 -12.26
C LEU A 126 -0.13 2.17 -13.70
N THR A 127 -0.84 3.21 -14.16
CA THR A 127 -0.83 3.69 -15.55
C THR A 127 0.55 4.21 -15.96
N PRO A 128 1.18 3.67 -17.01
CA PRO A 128 2.38 4.25 -17.60
C PRO A 128 2.03 5.56 -18.30
N TRP A 129 2.95 6.51 -18.37
CA TRP A 129 2.71 7.75 -19.11
C TRP A 129 2.67 7.50 -20.61
N THR A 130 3.57 6.65 -21.11
CA THR A 130 3.66 6.19 -22.50
C THR A 130 4.36 4.83 -22.54
N CYS A 131 4.15 4.06 -23.61
CA CYS A 131 4.93 2.85 -23.87
C CYS A 131 6.14 3.11 -24.78
N ASP A 132 6.35 4.36 -25.23
CA ASP A 132 7.49 4.74 -26.08
C ASP A 132 8.81 4.46 -25.33
N PRO A 133 9.74 3.69 -25.91
CA PRO A 133 11.02 3.34 -25.28
C PRO A 133 11.90 4.53 -24.88
N GLU A 134 11.76 5.69 -25.56
CA GLU A 134 12.50 6.90 -25.19
C GLU A 134 11.97 7.58 -23.92
N TYR A 135 10.71 7.30 -23.52
CA TYR A 135 10.02 7.95 -22.39
C TYR A 135 9.43 6.95 -21.38
N ASN A 136 9.82 5.69 -21.45
CA ASN A 136 9.30 4.60 -20.61
C ASN A 136 9.74 4.63 -19.13
N ALA A 137 10.27 5.76 -18.69
CA ALA A 137 10.68 6.00 -17.32
C ALA A 137 9.61 6.70 -16.47
N TYR A 138 8.50 7.15 -17.06
CA TYR A 138 7.50 7.94 -16.37
C TYR A 138 6.24 7.14 -16.05
N VAL A 139 5.84 7.18 -14.77
CA VAL A 139 4.63 6.55 -14.24
C VAL A 139 3.69 7.62 -13.72
N ARG A 140 2.39 7.39 -13.86
CA ARG A 140 1.35 8.27 -13.30
C ARG A 140 1.29 8.13 -11.78
N TYR A 141 0.93 9.22 -11.10
CA TYR A 141 0.67 9.26 -9.67
C TYR A 141 -0.44 10.26 -9.35
N VAL A 142 -1.05 10.10 -8.17
CA VAL A 142 -2.00 11.05 -7.58
C VAL A 142 -1.30 11.85 -6.51
N SER A 143 -1.39 13.19 -6.57
CA SER A 143 -0.90 14.08 -5.52
C SER A 143 -1.84 14.13 -4.32
N SER A 144 -1.37 14.72 -3.21
CA SER A 144 -2.19 14.99 -2.01
C SER A 144 -3.40 15.91 -2.27
N SER A 145 -3.41 16.66 -3.37
CA SER A 145 -4.60 17.43 -3.81
C SER A 145 -5.56 16.62 -4.70
N GLY A 146 -5.24 15.35 -5.00
CA GLY A 146 -6.00 14.50 -5.91
C GLY A 146 -5.74 14.77 -7.40
N ALA A 147 -4.74 15.59 -7.76
CA ALA A 147 -4.36 15.83 -9.14
C ALA A 147 -3.50 14.67 -9.69
N LEU A 148 -3.80 14.23 -10.92
CA LEU A 148 -3.01 13.25 -11.65
C LEU A 148 -1.79 13.92 -12.28
N ASN A 149 -0.61 13.31 -12.08
CA ASN A 149 0.64 13.79 -12.63
C ASN A 149 1.56 12.61 -12.94
N ARG A 150 2.81 12.84 -13.38
CA ARG A 150 3.79 11.80 -13.68
C ARG A 150 5.12 12.07 -13.00
N ASN A 151 5.88 11.00 -12.73
CA ASN A 151 7.24 11.09 -12.24
C ASN A 151 8.07 9.89 -12.70
N TYR A 152 9.39 9.99 -12.56
CA TYR A 152 10.31 8.89 -12.81
C TYR A 152 10.02 7.70 -11.88
N ALA A 153 9.99 6.49 -12.43
CA ALA A 153 9.66 5.26 -11.73
C ALA A 153 10.58 4.95 -10.53
N TYR A 154 11.85 5.37 -10.57
CA TYR A 154 12.83 5.13 -9.51
C TYR A 154 12.63 5.97 -8.24
N ARG A 155 11.71 6.94 -8.22
CA ARG A 155 11.52 7.82 -7.07
C ARG A 155 10.92 7.08 -5.87
N GLY A 156 11.74 6.75 -4.87
CA GLY A 156 11.40 5.92 -3.71
C GLY A 156 10.52 6.58 -2.64
N TYR A 157 10.23 7.86 -2.74
CA TYR A 157 9.45 8.63 -1.76
C TYR A 157 7.97 8.79 -2.14
N ARG A 158 7.44 7.91 -2.98
CA ARG A 158 6.02 7.88 -3.31
C ARG A 158 5.29 6.85 -2.49
N GLY A 159 4.07 7.21 -2.04
CA GLY A 159 3.18 6.32 -1.34
C GLY A 159 2.71 5.17 -2.21
N VAL A 160 2.54 4.03 -1.63
CA VAL A 160 1.97 2.84 -2.25
C VAL A 160 0.62 2.56 -1.61
N ARG A 161 -0.47 2.70 -2.39
CA ARG A 161 -1.83 2.32 -1.99
C ARG A 161 -2.25 1.09 -2.79
N PRO A 162 -2.07 -0.12 -2.24
CA PRO A 162 -2.42 -1.36 -2.93
C PRO A 162 -3.91 -1.45 -3.27
N LEU A 163 -4.18 -2.08 -4.41
CA LEU A 163 -5.50 -2.52 -4.86
C LEU A 163 -5.56 -4.03 -4.74
N CYS A 164 -6.66 -4.58 -4.24
CA CYS A 164 -6.90 -6.02 -4.19
C CYS A 164 -8.33 -6.36 -4.57
N TYR A 165 -8.55 -7.64 -4.90
CA TYR A 165 -9.84 -8.16 -5.30
C TYR A 165 -10.17 -9.43 -4.49
N PRO A 166 -10.50 -9.30 -3.18
CA PRO A 166 -10.87 -10.44 -2.35
C PRO A 166 -12.29 -10.95 -2.67
N LYS A 167 -12.55 -12.21 -2.34
CA LYS A 167 -13.89 -12.81 -2.35
C LYS A 167 -14.84 -11.97 -1.50
N SER A 168 -16.02 -11.64 -2.01
CA SER A 168 -17.02 -10.83 -1.31
C SER A 168 -17.59 -11.48 -0.03
N ALA A 169 -17.38 -12.79 0.14
CA ALA A 169 -17.86 -13.57 1.28
C ALA A 169 -16.92 -13.57 2.49
N ILE A 170 -15.71 -12.96 2.40
CA ILE A 170 -14.79 -12.90 3.54
C ILE A 170 -15.41 -12.12 4.70
N LEU A 171 -15.00 -12.49 5.92
CA LEU A 171 -15.34 -11.74 7.12
C LEU A 171 -14.27 -10.68 7.38
N VAL A 172 -14.73 -9.47 7.68
CA VAL A 172 -13.87 -8.31 7.91
C VAL A 172 -14.27 -7.62 9.22
N SER A 173 -13.33 -6.92 9.83
CA SER A 173 -13.59 -6.08 11.00
C SER A 173 -13.90 -4.64 10.53
N ILE A 174 -14.77 -3.96 11.29
CA ILE A 174 -15.11 -2.55 11.02
C ILE A 174 -14.39 -1.71 12.06
N PRO A 175 -13.61 -0.70 11.67
CA PRO A 175 -12.96 0.21 12.60
C PRO A 175 -13.99 0.80 13.58
N GLY A 176 -13.70 0.74 14.90
CA GLY A 176 -14.58 1.28 15.93
C GLY A 176 -15.78 0.40 16.34
N GLU A 177 -15.97 -0.80 15.78
CA GLU A 177 -17.01 -1.75 16.20
C GLU A 177 -16.48 -2.81 17.20
N GLY A 178 -15.78 -2.43 18.27
CA GLY A 178 -15.33 -3.34 19.34
C GLY A 178 -14.62 -2.60 20.47
N ALA A 179 -14.75 -3.06 21.71
CA ALA A 179 -14.07 -2.43 22.85
C ALA A 179 -12.53 -2.54 22.77
N ASP A 180 -12.02 -3.52 22.01
CA ASP A 180 -10.58 -3.75 21.80
C ASP A 180 -10.00 -2.78 20.75
N ASP A 181 -10.82 -2.24 19.84
CA ASP A 181 -10.37 -1.33 18.76
C ASP A 181 -9.93 0.02 19.30
N VAL A 182 -10.51 0.50 20.41
CA VAL A 182 -10.15 1.81 21.00
C VAL A 182 -8.73 1.76 21.59
N GLU A 183 -8.31 0.63 22.15
CA GLU A 183 -6.97 0.47 22.72
C GLU A 183 -5.93 0.26 21.60
N GLN A 184 -6.31 -0.43 20.51
CA GLN A 184 -5.46 -0.59 19.33
C GLN A 184 -5.31 0.71 18.55
N ASP A 185 -6.38 1.49 18.36
CA ASP A 185 -6.31 2.81 17.73
C ASP A 185 -5.45 3.80 18.53
N ALA A 186 -5.60 3.81 19.87
CA ALA A 186 -4.77 4.64 20.74
C ALA A 186 -3.28 4.26 20.65
N ARG A 187 -2.97 2.96 20.67
CA ARG A 187 -1.60 2.46 20.53
C ARG A 187 -1.02 2.73 19.14
N HIS A 188 -1.84 2.65 18.09
CA HIS A 188 -1.43 2.95 16.72
C HIS A 188 -1.12 4.44 16.52
N GLU A 189 -1.92 5.34 17.11
CA GLU A 189 -1.64 6.79 17.09
C GLU A 189 -0.40 7.14 17.92
N GLU A 190 -0.19 6.49 19.07
CA GLU A 190 1.03 6.66 19.87
C GLU A 190 2.28 6.22 19.09
N MET A 191 2.23 5.06 18.42
CA MET A 191 3.32 4.59 17.55
C MET A 191 3.58 5.52 16.36
N LYS A 192 2.55 6.09 15.74
CA LYS A 192 2.71 7.08 14.68
C LYS A 192 3.40 8.34 15.19
N GLN A 193 3.05 8.79 16.37
CA GLN A 193 3.64 9.99 16.98
C GLN A 193 5.10 9.75 17.34
N GLU A 194 5.44 8.61 17.94
CA GLU A 194 6.84 8.22 18.22
C GLU A 194 7.67 8.12 16.95
N ALA A 195 7.12 7.50 15.88
CA ALA A 195 7.79 7.42 14.59
C ALA A 195 8.02 8.80 13.96
N ALA A 196 7.04 9.70 14.05
CA ALA A 196 7.16 11.06 13.54
C ALA A 196 8.21 11.85 14.31
N GLU A 197 8.27 11.73 15.64
CA GLU A 197 9.27 12.39 16.49
C GLU A 197 10.68 11.86 16.20
N ALA A 198 10.86 10.55 16.00
CA ALA A 198 12.12 9.96 15.61
C ALA A 198 12.61 10.46 14.25
N VAL A 199 11.72 10.55 13.25
CA VAL A 199 12.02 11.12 11.94
C VAL A 199 12.40 12.59 12.04
N LEU A 200 11.66 13.40 12.80
CA LEU A 200 11.96 14.83 13.03
C LEU A 200 13.31 15.01 13.73
N SER A 201 13.65 14.17 14.70
CA SER A 201 14.93 14.19 15.37
C SER A 201 16.09 14.02 14.39
N VAL A 202 15.99 13.03 13.49
CA VAL A 202 17.00 12.79 12.45
C VAL A 202 17.06 13.95 11.45
N LEU A 203 15.91 14.48 11.00
CA LEU A 203 15.87 15.58 10.04
C LEU A 203 16.47 16.88 10.59
N ASN A 204 16.34 17.14 11.89
CA ASN A 204 16.91 18.34 12.52
C ASN A 204 18.45 18.37 12.51
N ASP A 205 19.09 17.20 12.41
CA ASP A 205 20.55 17.10 12.34
C ASP A 205 21.10 17.34 10.92
N TYR A 206 20.22 17.48 9.91
CA TYR A 206 20.62 17.66 8.51
C TYR A 206 20.12 18.98 7.92
N PRO A 207 20.93 19.65 7.06
CA PRO A 207 20.46 20.78 6.27
C PRO A 207 19.25 20.38 5.39
N SER A 208 18.26 21.27 5.27
CA SER A 208 16.99 20.98 4.55
C SER A 208 17.15 20.46 3.12
N ARG A 209 18.25 20.80 2.43
CA ARG A 209 18.59 20.27 1.10
C ARG A 209 18.88 18.77 1.06
N LEU A 210 19.17 18.15 2.22
CA LEU A 210 19.49 16.73 2.37
C LEU A 210 18.33 15.93 2.97
N TRP A 211 17.21 16.56 3.27
CA TRP A 211 16.07 15.89 3.92
C TRP A 211 15.53 14.70 3.14
N GLY A 212 15.61 14.71 1.81
CA GLY A 212 15.18 13.55 0.99
C GLY A 212 16.01 12.30 1.28
N ASP A 213 17.32 12.44 1.40
CA ASP A 213 18.24 11.32 1.68
C ASP A 213 18.17 10.93 3.17
N ALA A 214 18.10 11.92 4.07
CA ALA A 214 17.98 11.71 5.51
C ALA A 214 16.67 11.02 5.90
N LEU A 215 15.57 11.31 5.22
CA LEU A 215 14.29 10.65 5.42
C LEU A 215 14.37 9.15 5.07
N GLY A 216 15.03 8.81 3.97
CA GLY A 216 15.26 7.40 3.60
C GLY A 216 16.05 6.63 4.67
N VAL A 217 17.08 7.25 5.25
CA VAL A 217 17.88 6.66 6.32
C VAL A 217 17.06 6.52 7.61
N ALA A 218 16.27 7.53 7.98
CA ALA A 218 15.44 7.49 9.18
C ALA A 218 14.35 6.41 9.11
N VAL A 219 13.70 6.27 7.96
CA VAL A 219 12.70 5.22 7.73
C VAL A 219 13.35 3.84 7.77
N ALA A 220 14.52 3.64 7.14
CA ALA A 220 15.24 2.37 7.21
C ALA A 220 15.65 2.00 8.64
N ALA A 221 16.10 2.98 9.45
CA ALA A 221 16.46 2.78 10.85
C ALA A 221 15.25 2.37 11.72
N LEU A 222 14.07 2.96 11.47
CA LEU A 222 12.83 2.59 12.16
C LEU A 222 12.39 1.16 11.84
N PHE A 223 12.52 0.72 10.58
CA PHE A 223 12.23 -0.66 10.19
C PHE A 223 13.21 -1.65 10.84
N GLN A 224 14.50 -1.32 10.90
CA GLN A 224 15.49 -2.17 11.55
C GLN A 224 15.21 -2.29 13.05
N SER A 225 14.93 -1.19 13.74
CA SER A 225 14.62 -1.21 15.16
C SER A 225 13.36 -2.01 15.49
N LYS A 226 12.38 -2.03 14.59
CA LYS A 226 11.17 -2.86 14.74
C LYS A 226 11.51 -4.35 14.61
N GLN A 227 12.31 -4.75 13.63
CA GLN A 227 12.78 -6.13 13.47
C GLN A 227 13.57 -6.60 14.68
N ASP A 228 14.51 -5.76 15.17
CA ASP A 228 15.30 -6.06 16.36
C ASP A 228 14.42 -6.25 17.60
N ALA A 229 13.36 -5.43 17.75
CA ALA A 229 12.40 -5.55 18.84
C ALA A 229 11.55 -6.84 18.76
N GLU A 230 11.14 -7.22 17.55
CA GLU A 230 10.40 -8.47 17.31
C GLU A 230 11.27 -9.70 17.60
N GLU A 231 12.57 -9.71 17.23
CA GLU A 231 13.51 -10.76 17.57
C GLU A 231 13.71 -10.90 19.09
N ILE A 232 13.87 -9.78 19.80
CA ILE A 232 14.01 -9.77 21.27
C ILE A 232 12.74 -10.32 21.95
N ALA A 233 11.57 -9.89 21.49
CA ALA A 233 10.30 -10.37 22.04
C ALA A 233 10.11 -11.88 21.81
N GLN A 234 10.51 -12.39 20.63
CA GLN A 234 10.46 -13.81 20.33
C GLN A 234 11.44 -14.63 21.21
N GLU A 235 12.67 -14.13 21.39
CA GLU A 235 13.64 -14.79 22.30
C GLU A 235 13.17 -14.84 23.75
N GLU A 236 12.49 -13.79 24.24
CA GLU A 236 11.92 -13.78 25.58
C GLU A 236 10.73 -14.74 25.72
N ALA A 237 9.89 -14.84 24.68
CA ALA A 237 8.79 -15.79 24.65
C ALA A 237 9.29 -17.25 24.66
N ASP A 238 10.33 -17.54 23.86
CA ASP A 238 10.94 -18.86 23.79
C ASP A 238 11.63 -19.26 25.12
N LYS A 239 12.27 -18.30 25.81
CA LYS A 239 12.85 -18.53 27.14
C LYS A 239 11.77 -18.88 28.18
N LYS A 240 10.65 -18.16 28.19
CA LYS A 240 9.51 -18.45 29.08
C LYS A 240 8.87 -19.82 28.82
N ALA A 241 8.86 -20.27 27.55
CA ALA A 241 8.31 -21.56 27.17
C ALA A 241 9.22 -22.74 27.58
N VAL A 242 10.50 -22.52 27.82
CA VAL A 242 11.47 -23.55 28.25
C VAL A 242 11.53 -23.66 29.78
N GLU A 243 11.16 -22.61 30.51
CA GLU A 243 11.19 -22.56 31.99
C GLU A 243 9.88 -22.99 32.66
N GLY A 244 8.80 -23.26 31.90
CA GLY A 244 7.48 -23.71 32.38
C GLY A 244 7.15 -25.14 31.95
#